data_1ac98e90a2a0b82973e9ed00932af96f
#
_entry.id   1ac98e90a2a0b82973e9ed00932af96f
#
_cell.length_a   1.000
_cell.length_b   1.000
_cell.length_c   1.000
_cell.angle_alpha   90.00
_cell.angle_beta   90.00
_cell.angle_gamma   90.00
#
_symmetry.space_group_name_H-M   'P 1'
#
loop_
_entity.id
_entity.type
_entity.pdbx_description
1 polymer ?
#
loop_
_entity_poly.entity_id
_entity_poly.type
_entity_poly.pdbx_seq_one_letter_code
_entity_poly.pdbx_strand_id
1 'polypeptide(L)'
;PNVEFQKVNPTTQIALFSFCVNECPEEKKLIWNIYFGRNTTNFTCLIHFRNETHWKFEVIYQFEGINSSSALNFEINPPPSNGSCEINPRNGTTNTLFNITCSHWKIKENIKEYSLFTRNRQIIAFSPIPSFEVRLPFGNSLDLFVEIRDYLDGITQFNLSSVVVTKQSFSNLLSSNLNQNEISQIISLITEEFNEKESEMMDK
;
A
#
# COMPACT_ATOMS: atom_id res chain seq x y z
N PRO A 1 31.30 10.75 -15.67
CA PRO A 1 30.72 10.82 -14.34
C PRO A 1 29.48 9.91 -14.31
N ASN A 2 29.43 9.02 -13.34
CA ASN A 2 28.27 8.17 -13.14
C ASN A 2 27.10 9.09 -12.74
N VAL A 3 26.09 9.12 -13.57
CA VAL A 3 24.87 9.85 -13.27
C VAL A 3 24.07 8.98 -12.31
N GLU A 4 24.02 9.37 -11.06
CA GLU A 4 23.21 8.68 -10.06
C GLU A 4 21.76 9.15 -10.15
N PHE A 5 20.83 8.22 -10.25
CA PHE A 5 19.40 8.48 -10.26
C PHE A 5 18.80 8.19 -8.90
N GLN A 6 18.06 9.15 -8.35
CA GLN A 6 17.24 8.93 -7.17
C GLN A 6 15.91 8.32 -7.59
N LYS A 7 15.57 7.16 -7.03
CA LYS A 7 14.28 6.50 -7.27
C LYS A 7 13.21 7.13 -6.40
N VAL A 8 12.09 7.51 -6.99
CA VAL A 8 10.97 8.14 -6.29
C VAL A 8 9.64 7.56 -6.76
N ASN A 9 8.64 7.54 -5.90
CA ASN A 9 7.28 7.15 -6.28
C ASN A 9 6.57 8.26 -7.05
N PRO A 10 5.61 7.94 -7.92
CA PRO A 10 4.85 8.92 -8.67
C PRO A 10 4.10 9.94 -7.79
N THR A 11 3.78 9.57 -6.56
CA THR A 11 3.05 10.40 -5.58
C THR A 11 3.98 11.18 -4.65
N THR A 12 5.30 10.99 -4.72
CA THR A 12 6.25 11.69 -3.87
C THR A 12 6.33 13.16 -4.24
N GLN A 13 6.12 14.02 -3.26
CA GLN A 13 6.37 15.46 -3.43
C GLN A 13 7.87 15.73 -3.32
N ILE A 14 8.43 16.38 -4.35
CA ILE A 14 9.84 16.74 -4.39
C ILE A 14 9.96 18.24 -4.19
N ALA A 15 10.65 18.66 -3.14
CA ALA A 15 11.04 20.05 -2.94
C ALA A 15 12.47 20.26 -3.46
N LEU A 16 12.63 21.18 -4.39
CA LEU A 16 13.93 21.57 -4.94
C LEU A 16 14.29 22.97 -4.45
N PHE A 17 15.50 23.10 -3.96
CA PHE A 17 16.05 24.39 -3.56
C PHE A 17 17.52 24.48 -3.97
N SER A 18 17.98 25.69 -4.21
CA SER A 18 19.40 25.97 -4.45
C SER A 18 19.91 26.92 -3.36
N PHE A 19 21.13 26.69 -2.94
CA PHE A 19 21.83 27.60 -2.02
C PHE A 19 23.25 27.85 -2.54
N CYS A 20 23.77 28.98 -2.18
CA CYS A 20 25.13 29.34 -2.47
C CYS A 20 26.06 28.88 -1.35
N VAL A 21 27.17 28.27 -1.70
CA VAL A 21 28.16 27.77 -0.72
C VAL A 21 29.07 28.88 -0.21
N ASN A 22 29.29 29.91 -1.04
CA ASN A 22 30.11 31.10 -0.72
C ASN A 22 29.27 32.36 -0.91
N GLU A 23 29.87 33.55 -0.66
CA GLU A 23 29.21 34.83 -0.89
C GLU A 23 28.67 34.91 -2.34
N CYS A 24 27.36 35.09 -2.44
CA CYS A 24 26.69 35.19 -3.73
C CYS A 24 26.37 36.65 -4.02
N PRO A 25 26.67 37.13 -5.24
CA PRO A 25 26.28 38.45 -5.67
C PRO A 25 24.76 38.66 -5.57
N GLU A 26 24.33 39.87 -5.21
CA GLU A 26 22.90 40.22 -5.12
C GLU A 26 22.20 40.13 -6.49
N GLU A 27 22.91 40.51 -7.57
CA GLU A 27 22.40 40.46 -8.96
C GLU A 27 22.72 39.11 -9.59
N LYS A 28 21.93 38.07 -9.27
CA LYS A 28 22.05 36.76 -9.86
C LYS A 28 20.74 36.33 -10.54
N LYS A 29 20.87 35.63 -11.66
CA LYS A 29 19.72 35.01 -12.32
C LYS A 29 19.78 33.51 -12.13
N LEU A 30 18.68 32.93 -11.57
CA LEU A 30 18.49 31.49 -11.46
C LEU A 30 17.52 31.04 -12.52
N ILE A 31 17.92 30.09 -13.35
CA ILE A 31 17.08 29.46 -14.35
C ILE A 31 16.91 28.01 -13.98
N TRP A 32 15.66 27.59 -13.76
CA TRP A 32 15.32 26.21 -13.50
C TRP A 32 14.82 25.54 -14.77
N ASN A 33 15.39 24.43 -15.15
CA ASN A 33 14.96 23.61 -16.26
C ASN A 33 14.52 22.22 -15.77
N ILE A 34 13.45 21.71 -16.35
CA ILE A 34 13.00 20.35 -16.17
C ILE A 34 13.15 19.62 -17.50
N TYR A 35 13.80 18.48 -17.43
CA TYR A 35 13.95 17.58 -18.56
C TYR A 35 13.20 16.29 -18.27
N PHE A 36 12.39 15.81 -19.20
CA PHE A 36 11.70 14.55 -19.13
C PHE A 36 11.72 13.89 -20.50
N GLY A 37 12.20 12.64 -20.56
CA GLY A 37 12.45 12.01 -21.84
C GLY A 37 13.37 12.86 -22.71
N ARG A 38 12.91 13.21 -23.94
CA ARG A 38 13.63 14.06 -24.89
C ARG A 38 13.20 15.54 -24.87
N ASN A 39 12.26 15.89 -24.02
CA ASN A 39 11.66 17.22 -23.99
C ASN A 39 12.21 18.07 -22.84
N THR A 40 12.26 19.38 -23.05
CA THR A 40 12.65 20.39 -22.05
C THR A 40 11.51 21.40 -21.87
N THR A 41 11.20 21.76 -20.63
CA THR A 41 10.32 22.89 -20.34
C THR A 41 10.92 23.80 -19.28
N ASN A 42 10.69 25.11 -19.42
CA ASN A 42 10.97 26.09 -18.36
C ASN A 42 9.90 25.94 -17.27
N PHE A 43 10.33 26.12 -16.02
CA PHE A 43 9.48 25.91 -14.87
C PHE A 43 8.32 26.91 -14.79
N THR A 44 7.17 26.51 -15.25
CA THR A 44 5.89 27.10 -14.86
C THR A 44 4.83 26.00 -14.90
N CYS A 45 4.46 25.49 -13.71
CA CYS A 45 3.29 24.69 -13.48
C CYS A 45 3.39 23.16 -13.51
N LEU A 46 2.61 22.57 -12.62
CA LEU A 46 2.26 21.16 -12.45
C LEU A 46 2.14 20.37 -13.78
N ILE A 47 3.13 19.56 -14.06
CA ILE A 47 3.14 18.75 -15.28
C ILE A 47 2.72 17.31 -14.91
N HIS A 48 1.53 16.91 -15.36
CA HIS A 48 1.08 15.53 -15.30
C HIS A 48 1.62 14.75 -16.50
N PHE A 49 2.85 14.27 -16.41
CA PHE A 49 3.39 13.33 -17.41
C PHE A 49 3.31 11.90 -16.88
N ARG A 50 2.33 11.15 -17.35
CA ARG A 50 2.06 9.78 -16.86
C ARG A 50 3.01 8.71 -17.40
N ASN A 51 3.79 9.00 -18.44
CA ASN A 51 4.56 7.98 -19.18
C ASN A 51 6.09 8.12 -19.11
N GLU A 52 6.61 9.18 -18.48
CA GLU A 52 8.06 9.39 -18.41
C GLU A 52 8.60 8.83 -17.10
N THR A 53 9.63 8.00 -17.21
CA THR A 53 10.25 7.34 -16.05
C THR A 53 11.51 8.05 -15.55
N HIS A 54 12.13 8.90 -16.39
CA HIS A 54 13.37 9.60 -16.05
C HIS A 54 13.19 11.10 -16.13
N TRP A 55 13.61 11.79 -15.08
CA TRP A 55 13.51 13.23 -14.93
C TRP A 55 14.85 13.80 -14.54
N LYS A 56 15.20 14.94 -15.11
CA LYS A 56 16.35 15.75 -14.72
C LYS A 56 15.85 17.15 -14.35
N PHE A 57 16.17 17.57 -13.15
CA PHE A 57 15.99 18.95 -12.71
C PHE A 57 17.35 19.62 -12.72
N GLU A 58 17.45 20.74 -13.41
CA GLU A 58 18.69 21.50 -13.54
C GLU A 58 18.46 22.94 -13.12
N VAL A 59 19.34 23.47 -12.31
CA VAL A 59 19.43 24.89 -12.01
C VAL A 59 20.67 25.46 -12.68
N ILE A 60 20.48 26.51 -13.42
CA ILE A 60 21.58 27.29 -14.05
C ILE A 60 21.69 28.62 -13.30
N TYR A 61 22.85 28.86 -12.82
CA TYR A 61 23.25 30.09 -12.16
C TYR A 61 24.02 30.95 -13.15
N GLN A 62 23.55 32.20 -13.38
CA GLN A 62 24.17 33.15 -14.30
C GLN A 62 24.60 34.41 -13.54
N PHE A 63 25.86 34.77 -13.68
CA PHE A 63 26.44 35.97 -13.11
C PHE A 63 27.61 36.46 -13.97
N GLU A 64 27.61 37.72 -14.36
CA GLU A 64 28.68 38.42 -15.16
C GLU A 64 29.20 37.58 -16.35
N GLY A 65 28.30 36.91 -17.07
CA GLY A 65 28.67 36.09 -18.23
C GLY A 65 29.22 34.69 -17.88
N ILE A 66 29.32 34.35 -16.58
CA ILE A 66 29.70 33.03 -16.11
C ILE A 66 28.41 32.21 -15.82
N ASN A 67 28.37 30.98 -16.33
CA ASN A 67 27.30 30.05 -16.08
C ASN A 67 27.83 28.88 -15.24
N SER A 68 27.12 28.56 -14.17
CA SER A 68 27.31 27.33 -13.39
C SER A 68 26.00 26.56 -13.34
N SER A 69 26.04 25.25 -13.41
CA SER A 69 24.84 24.44 -13.33
C SER A 69 25.00 23.30 -12.34
N SER A 70 23.87 22.94 -11.70
CA SER A 70 23.74 21.76 -10.89
C SER A 70 22.46 21.00 -11.28
N ALA A 71 22.51 19.69 -11.27
CA ALA A 71 21.38 18.87 -11.69
C ALA A 71 21.17 17.67 -10.76
N LEU A 72 19.89 17.31 -10.60
CA LEU A 72 19.44 16.09 -9.94
C LEU A 72 18.66 15.25 -10.93
N ASN A 73 18.91 13.96 -10.94
CA ASN A 73 18.24 13.00 -11.79
C ASN A 73 17.35 12.10 -10.95
N PHE A 74 16.11 11.91 -11.41
CA PHE A 74 15.12 11.07 -10.75
C PHE A 74 14.64 9.99 -11.70
N GLU A 75 14.42 8.81 -11.15
CA GLU A 75 13.76 7.70 -11.81
C GLU A 75 12.46 7.39 -11.06
N ILE A 76 11.33 7.41 -11.78
CA ILE A 76 10.03 7.06 -11.22
C ILE A 76 9.97 5.55 -11.02
N ASN A 77 9.65 5.15 -9.81
CA ASN A 77 9.37 3.77 -9.47
C ASN A 77 7.87 3.49 -9.71
N PRO A 78 7.50 2.73 -10.77
CA PRO A 78 6.11 2.37 -10.96
C PRO A 78 5.67 1.41 -9.84
N PRO A 79 4.46 1.60 -9.27
CA PRO A 79 3.95 0.69 -8.26
C PRO A 79 3.75 -0.72 -8.83
N PRO A 80 3.63 -1.75 -7.98
CA PRO A 80 3.31 -3.11 -8.40
C PRO A 80 2.10 -3.14 -9.33
N SER A 81 2.14 -3.92 -10.42
CA SER A 81 1.09 -3.91 -11.44
C SER A 81 0.83 -5.29 -12.05
N ASN A 82 -0.33 -5.43 -12.69
CA ASN A 82 -0.73 -6.60 -13.51
C ASN A 82 -0.73 -7.94 -12.75
N GLY A 83 -0.74 -7.94 -11.43
CA GLY A 83 -0.93 -9.12 -10.61
C GLY A 83 -2.39 -9.34 -10.24
N SER A 84 -2.62 -10.40 -9.49
CA SER A 84 -3.93 -10.76 -8.96
C SER A 84 -3.80 -11.32 -7.55
N CYS A 85 -4.88 -11.21 -6.77
CA CYS A 85 -5.03 -11.88 -5.49
C CYS A 85 -6.37 -12.59 -5.43
N GLU A 86 -6.40 -13.72 -4.75
CA GLU A 86 -7.62 -14.49 -4.52
C GLU A 86 -7.74 -14.90 -3.06
N ILE A 87 -8.96 -15.19 -2.64
CA ILE A 87 -9.28 -15.67 -1.30
C ILE A 87 -10.06 -16.98 -1.38
N ASN A 88 -9.67 -17.95 -0.58
CA ASN A 88 -10.30 -19.27 -0.51
C ASN A 88 -10.32 -19.79 0.95
N PRO A 89 -11.45 -20.34 1.43
CA PRO A 89 -12.76 -20.43 0.77
C PRO A 89 -13.46 -19.06 0.67
N ARG A 90 -14.55 -18.94 -0.10
CA ARG A 90 -15.38 -17.73 -0.17
C ARG A 90 -16.49 -17.69 0.89
N ASN A 91 -16.76 -18.83 1.52
CA ASN A 91 -17.76 -18.97 2.58
C ASN A 91 -17.15 -19.71 3.74
N GLY A 92 -17.43 -19.26 4.94
CA GLY A 92 -16.93 -19.88 6.16
C GLY A 92 -17.58 -19.33 7.41
N THR A 93 -17.00 -19.67 8.54
CA THR A 93 -17.37 -19.15 9.85
C THR A 93 -16.26 -18.27 10.41
N THR A 94 -16.48 -17.61 11.52
CA THR A 94 -15.44 -16.83 12.23
C THR A 94 -14.21 -17.66 12.63
N ASN A 95 -14.33 -18.99 12.68
CA ASN A 95 -13.22 -19.90 12.98
C ASN A 95 -12.53 -20.46 11.73
N THR A 96 -13.09 -20.23 10.55
CA THR A 96 -12.49 -20.67 9.28
C THR A 96 -11.21 -19.90 8.98
N LEU A 97 -10.15 -20.63 8.63
CA LEU A 97 -8.94 -20.04 8.07
C LEU A 97 -9.16 -19.79 6.57
N PHE A 98 -9.06 -18.52 6.19
CA PHE A 98 -9.15 -18.09 4.81
C PHE A 98 -7.72 -17.88 4.28
N ASN A 99 -7.39 -18.55 3.19
CA ASN A 99 -6.10 -18.39 2.54
C ASN A 99 -6.18 -17.29 1.48
N ILE A 100 -5.33 -16.28 1.59
CA ILE A 100 -5.15 -15.22 0.59
C ILE A 100 -3.88 -15.56 -0.19
N THR A 101 -3.99 -15.62 -1.51
CA THR A 101 -2.87 -15.89 -2.40
C THR A 101 -2.77 -14.81 -3.46
N CYS A 102 -1.62 -14.14 -3.54
CA CYS A 102 -1.32 -13.11 -4.52
C CYS A 102 -0.22 -13.58 -5.47
N SER A 103 -0.37 -13.30 -6.78
CA SER A 103 0.57 -13.80 -7.79
C SER A 103 0.73 -12.85 -8.97
N HIS A 104 1.78 -13.07 -9.77
CA HIS A 104 2.05 -12.43 -11.06
C HIS A 104 2.22 -10.91 -11.03
N TRP A 105 2.54 -10.34 -9.87
CA TRP A 105 2.80 -8.90 -9.76
C TRP A 105 4.07 -8.52 -10.52
N LYS A 106 3.92 -7.60 -11.48
CA LYS A 106 5.07 -6.97 -12.15
C LYS A 106 5.57 -5.84 -11.26
N ILE A 107 6.83 -5.93 -10.87
CA ILE A 107 7.50 -4.99 -9.98
C ILE A 107 8.89 -4.69 -10.54
N LYS A 108 9.38 -3.49 -10.26
CA LYS A 108 10.76 -3.10 -10.51
C LYS A 108 11.65 -3.40 -9.31
N GLU A 109 11.11 -3.15 -8.13
CA GLU A 109 11.70 -3.46 -6.83
C GLU A 109 10.95 -4.63 -6.18
N ASN A 110 11.52 -5.27 -5.16
CA ASN A 110 10.84 -6.36 -4.46
C ASN A 110 9.59 -5.88 -3.72
N ILE A 111 8.63 -6.78 -3.55
CA ILE A 111 7.46 -6.53 -2.69
C ILE A 111 7.91 -6.58 -1.23
N LYS A 112 7.51 -5.58 -0.47
CA LYS A 112 7.78 -5.44 0.95
C LYS A 112 6.72 -6.16 1.78
N GLU A 113 5.45 -5.97 1.42
CA GLU A 113 4.33 -6.53 2.18
C GLU A 113 3.03 -6.59 1.38
N TYR A 114 2.16 -7.48 1.83
CA TYR A 114 0.76 -7.62 1.44
C TYR A 114 -0.09 -7.32 2.67
N SER A 115 -0.99 -6.35 2.61
CA SER A 115 -1.84 -5.96 3.73
C SER A 115 -3.30 -6.11 3.36
N LEU A 116 -4.05 -6.88 4.16
CA LEU A 116 -5.47 -7.13 3.97
C LEU A 116 -6.31 -6.11 4.73
N PHE A 117 -7.26 -5.49 4.04
CA PHE A 117 -8.14 -4.48 4.60
C PHE A 117 -9.60 -4.81 4.34
N THR A 118 -10.45 -4.32 5.24
CA THR A 118 -11.88 -4.14 4.96
C THR A 118 -12.12 -2.93 4.07
N ARG A 119 -13.32 -2.83 3.46
CA ARG A 119 -13.74 -1.64 2.70
C ARG A 119 -13.57 -0.33 3.49
N ASN A 120 -13.75 -0.37 4.81
CA ASN A 120 -13.61 0.80 5.70
C ASN A 120 -12.15 1.10 6.08
N ARG A 121 -11.17 0.51 5.39
CA ARG A 121 -9.73 0.64 5.65
C ARG A 121 -9.26 0.16 7.03
N GLN A 122 -9.99 -0.75 7.64
CA GLN A 122 -9.51 -1.44 8.84
C GLN A 122 -8.57 -2.56 8.41
N ILE A 123 -7.37 -2.58 8.98
CA ILE A 123 -6.38 -3.65 8.75
C ILE A 123 -6.87 -4.91 9.44
N ILE A 124 -6.90 -6.03 8.70
CA ILE A 124 -7.18 -7.36 9.23
C ILE A 124 -5.87 -8.13 9.45
N ALA A 125 -4.99 -8.12 8.47
CA ALA A 125 -3.72 -8.84 8.51
C ALA A 125 -2.70 -8.19 7.58
N PHE A 126 -1.42 -8.51 7.81
CA PHE A 126 -0.33 -8.20 6.89
C PHE A 126 0.64 -9.37 6.81
N SER A 127 1.32 -9.52 5.68
CA SER A 127 2.29 -10.60 5.44
C SER A 127 3.40 -10.14 4.49
N PRO A 128 4.65 -10.50 4.73
CA PRO A 128 5.73 -10.27 3.78
C PRO A 128 5.75 -11.28 2.61
N ILE A 129 4.96 -12.35 2.71
CA ILE A 129 4.87 -13.39 1.67
C ILE A 129 3.51 -13.35 0.96
N PRO A 130 3.46 -13.79 -0.32
CA PRO A 130 2.28 -13.65 -1.16
C PRO A 130 1.12 -14.59 -0.80
N SER A 131 1.33 -15.56 0.10
CA SER A 131 0.30 -16.48 0.56
C SER A 131 0.27 -16.50 2.08
N PHE A 132 -0.90 -16.22 2.67
CA PHE A 132 -1.08 -16.18 4.12
C PHE A 132 -2.52 -16.52 4.52
N GLU A 133 -2.66 -17.03 5.73
CA GLU A 133 -3.96 -17.43 6.30
C GLU A 133 -4.44 -16.39 7.32
N VAL A 134 -5.75 -16.18 7.35
CA VAL A 134 -6.39 -15.23 8.25
C VAL A 134 -7.78 -15.69 8.68
N ARG A 135 -8.19 -15.37 9.90
CA ARG A 135 -9.60 -15.43 10.32
C ARG A 135 -10.25 -14.08 10.05
N LEU A 136 -11.48 -14.14 9.53
CA LEU A 136 -12.24 -12.96 9.18
C LEU A 136 -13.35 -12.69 10.21
N PRO A 137 -13.71 -11.42 10.45
CA PRO A 137 -14.85 -11.09 11.30
C PRO A 137 -16.15 -11.55 10.67
N PHE A 138 -17.20 -11.69 11.48
CA PHE A 138 -18.55 -11.97 11.00
C PHE A 138 -19.01 -10.92 9.96
N GLY A 139 -19.68 -11.39 8.90
CA GLY A 139 -20.25 -10.52 7.87
C GLY A 139 -20.92 -11.30 6.75
N ASN A 140 -22.14 -10.92 6.41
CA ASN A 140 -22.91 -11.56 5.33
C ASN A 140 -22.33 -11.28 3.93
N SER A 141 -21.55 -10.22 3.79
CA SER A 141 -20.79 -9.88 2.58
C SER A 141 -19.66 -8.96 2.97
N LEU A 142 -18.47 -9.52 3.13
CA LEU A 142 -17.28 -8.77 3.45
C LEU A 142 -16.58 -8.38 2.13
N ASP A 143 -16.54 -7.08 1.86
CA ASP A 143 -15.73 -6.52 0.78
C ASP A 143 -14.33 -6.26 1.32
N LEU A 144 -13.37 -6.95 0.76
CA LEU A 144 -11.97 -6.93 1.16
C LEU A 144 -11.09 -6.46 0.02
N PHE A 145 -9.97 -5.83 0.34
CA PHE A 145 -8.92 -5.56 -0.62
C PHE A 145 -7.55 -5.81 -0.03
N VAL A 146 -6.60 -6.12 -0.90
CA VAL A 146 -5.18 -6.26 -0.55
C VAL A 146 -4.43 -5.04 -1.08
N GLU A 147 -3.64 -4.40 -0.22
CA GLU A 147 -2.61 -3.46 -0.65
C GLU A 147 -1.29 -4.20 -0.83
N ILE A 148 -0.71 -4.06 -1.99
CA ILE A 148 0.60 -4.58 -2.33
C ILE A 148 1.57 -3.42 -2.33
N ARG A 149 2.57 -3.47 -1.45
CA ARG A 149 3.55 -2.41 -1.24
C ARG A 149 4.95 -2.90 -1.58
N ASP A 150 5.69 -2.14 -2.37
CA ASP A 150 7.10 -2.39 -2.64
C ASP A 150 8.03 -1.71 -1.62
N TYR A 151 9.34 -1.97 -1.72
CA TYR A 151 10.34 -1.38 -0.80
C TYR A 151 10.56 0.12 -0.97
N LEU A 152 10.06 0.73 -2.03
CA LEU A 152 10.06 2.18 -2.25
C LEU A 152 8.71 2.82 -1.91
N ASP A 153 7.83 2.07 -1.21
CA ASP A 153 6.48 2.49 -0.81
C ASP A 153 5.52 2.79 -1.98
N GLY A 154 5.80 2.21 -3.17
CA GLY A 154 4.83 2.13 -4.26
C GLY A 154 3.69 1.18 -3.87
N ILE A 155 2.44 1.65 -3.94
CA ILE A 155 1.26 0.90 -3.47
C ILE A 155 0.30 0.65 -4.62
N THR A 156 -0.21 -0.58 -4.67
CA THR A 156 -1.34 -0.95 -5.52
C THR A 156 -2.40 -1.66 -4.68
N GLN A 157 -3.65 -1.31 -4.90
CA GLN A 157 -4.80 -1.95 -4.27
C GLN A 157 -5.45 -2.94 -5.23
N PHE A 158 -5.78 -4.13 -4.73
CA PHE A 158 -6.49 -5.17 -5.47
C PHE A 158 -7.73 -5.61 -4.68
N ASN A 159 -8.91 -5.46 -5.29
CA ASN A 159 -10.16 -5.87 -4.67
C ASN A 159 -10.32 -7.39 -4.76
N LEU A 160 -10.57 -8.01 -3.62
CA LEU A 160 -10.92 -9.44 -3.56
C LEU A 160 -12.39 -9.64 -3.87
N SER A 161 -12.74 -10.89 -4.22
CA SER A 161 -14.16 -11.29 -4.30
C SER A 161 -14.78 -11.23 -2.90
N SER A 162 -16.04 -10.83 -2.82
CA SER A 162 -16.78 -10.78 -1.55
C SER A 162 -16.82 -12.15 -0.87
N VAL A 163 -16.73 -12.14 0.45
CA VAL A 163 -16.68 -13.33 1.30
C VAL A 163 -17.85 -13.31 2.28
N VAL A 164 -18.44 -14.47 2.52
CA VAL A 164 -19.49 -14.66 3.53
C VAL A 164 -18.89 -15.34 4.75
N VAL A 165 -19.00 -14.70 5.90
CA VAL A 165 -18.51 -15.24 7.17
C VAL A 165 -19.66 -15.29 8.15
N THR A 166 -20.10 -16.50 8.50
CA THR A 166 -21.19 -16.71 9.45
C THR A 166 -20.64 -16.84 10.88
N LYS A 167 -21.46 -16.49 11.86
CA LYS A 167 -21.14 -16.84 13.25
C LYS A 167 -21.12 -18.36 13.38
N GLN A 168 -20.20 -18.90 14.14
CA GLN A 168 -20.21 -20.32 14.45
C GLN A 168 -21.41 -20.61 15.33
N SER A 169 -22.29 -21.51 14.87
CA SER A 169 -23.46 -21.92 15.67
C SER A 169 -23.06 -23.00 16.66
N PHE A 170 -23.52 -22.83 17.90
CA PHE A 170 -23.34 -23.78 18.99
C PHE A 170 -23.93 -25.17 18.67
N SER A 171 -25.04 -25.22 17.92
CA SER A 171 -25.69 -26.45 17.53
C SER A 171 -24.84 -27.39 16.67
N ASN A 172 -23.92 -26.84 15.89
CA ASN A 172 -23.03 -27.62 15.02
C ASN A 172 -21.84 -28.24 15.78
N LEU A 173 -21.53 -27.74 16.98
CA LEU A 173 -20.44 -28.24 17.82
C LEU A 173 -20.91 -29.42 18.71
N LEU A 174 -22.19 -29.49 19.04
CA LEU A 174 -22.75 -30.54 19.89
C LEU A 174 -22.97 -31.89 19.19
N SER A 175 -22.82 -31.95 17.86
CA SER A 175 -23.08 -33.17 17.07
C SER A 175 -21.84 -34.04 16.83
N SER A 176 -20.65 -33.66 17.31
CA SER A 176 -19.40 -34.41 17.17
C SER A 176 -18.87 -34.90 18.52
N ASN A 177 -18.13 -36.02 18.52
CA ASN A 177 -17.37 -36.46 19.70
C ASN A 177 -16.28 -35.43 20.01
N LEU A 178 -16.54 -34.59 21.02
CA LEU A 178 -15.73 -33.41 21.33
C LEU A 178 -14.41 -33.83 22.00
N ASN A 179 -13.32 -33.32 21.45
CA ASN A 179 -12.02 -33.34 22.12
C ASN A 179 -11.86 -32.11 23.07
N GLN A 180 -10.83 -32.09 23.89
CA GLN A 180 -10.62 -31.08 24.91
C GLN A 180 -10.44 -29.66 24.35
N ASN A 181 -9.92 -29.51 23.13
CA ASN A 181 -9.79 -28.23 22.46
C ASN A 181 -11.13 -27.68 21.95
N GLU A 182 -12.01 -28.58 21.50
CA GLU A 182 -13.38 -28.25 21.08
C GLU A 182 -14.23 -27.82 22.25
N ILE A 183 -14.06 -28.46 23.42
CA ILE A 183 -14.71 -28.05 24.67
C ILE A 183 -14.31 -26.65 25.08
N SER A 184 -13.02 -26.29 24.97
CA SER A 184 -12.54 -24.94 25.28
C SER A 184 -13.11 -23.89 24.34
N GLN A 185 -13.26 -24.18 23.04
CA GLN A 185 -13.92 -23.32 22.06
C GLN A 185 -15.42 -23.14 22.36
N ILE A 186 -16.09 -24.19 22.78
CA ILE A 186 -17.50 -24.13 23.18
C ILE A 186 -17.68 -23.21 24.40
N ILE A 187 -16.82 -23.34 25.41
CA ILE A 187 -16.86 -22.48 26.60
C ILE A 187 -16.65 -21.00 26.21
N SER A 188 -15.70 -20.71 25.31
CA SER A 188 -15.46 -19.35 24.82
C SER A 188 -16.69 -18.77 24.12
N LEU A 189 -17.35 -19.54 23.25
CA LEU A 189 -18.57 -19.12 22.53
C LEU A 189 -19.75 -18.87 23.47
N ILE A 190 -19.93 -19.71 24.46
CA ILE A 190 -20.98 -19.53 25.50
C ILE A 190 -20.73 -18.22 26.23
N THR A 191 -19.47 -17.94 26.60
CA THR A 191 -19.11 -16.73 27.33
C THR A 191 -19.37 -15.47 26.50
N GLU A 192 -19.07 -15.50 25.21
CA GLU A 192 -19.36 -14.40 24.28
C GLU A 192 -20.87 -14.15 24.12
N GLU A 193 -21.66 -15.20 23.92
CA GLU A 193 -23.13 -15.06 23.82
C GLU A 193 -23.78 -14.54 25.11
N PHE A 194 -23.26 -14.94 26.28
CA PHE A 194 -23.72 -14.39 27.56
C PHE A 194 -23.40 -12.89 27.70
N ASN A 195 -22.19 -12.48 27.36
CA ASN A 195 -21.79 -11.09 27.44
C ASN A 195 -22.55 -10.20 26.44
N GLU A 196 -22.85 -10.68 25.23
CA GLU A 196 -23.71 -9.95 24.26
C GLU A 196 -25.13 -9.75 24.81
N LYS A 197 -25.72 -10.77 25.42
CA LYS A 197 -27.09 -10.68 26.01
C LYS A 197 -27.14 -9.79 27.25
N GLU A 198 -26.12 -9.78 28.09
CA GLU A 198 -26.03 -8.85 29.22
C GLU A 198 -25.93 -7.39 28.72
N SER A 199 -25.14 -7.13 27.68
CA SER A 199 -25.04 -5.81 27.07
C SER A 199 -26.38 -5.33 26.48
N GLU A 200 -27.12 -6.19 25.77
CA GLU A 200 -28.44 -5.86 25.23
C GLU A 200 -29.52 -5.63 26.30
N MET A 201 -29.37 -6.22 27.51
CA MET A 201 -30.28 -5.99 28.62
C MET A 201 -29.97 -4.71 29.43
N MET A 202 -28.72 -4.22 29.39
CA MET A 202 -28.32 -2.99 30.06
C MET A 202 -28.62 -1.71 29.26
N ASP A 203 -28.84 -1.84 27.94
CA ASP A 203 -29.18 -0.73 27.04
C ASP A 203 -30.72 -0.50 26.91
N LYS A 204 -31.55 -1.16 27.71
CA LYS A 204 -33.01 -0.99 27.78
C LYS A 204 -33.45 -0.39 29.11
#